data_978e28c03c8a42bacdbd7db13c763de1
#
_entry.id   978e28c03c8a42bacdbd7db13c763de1
#
_cell.length_a   1.000
_cell.length_b   1.000
_cell.length_c   1.000
_cell.angle_alpha   90.00
_cell.angle_beta   90.00
_cell.angle_gamma   90.00
#
_symmetry.space_group_name_H-M   'P 1'
#
loop_
_entity.id
_entity.type
_entity.pdbx_description
1 polymer ?
#
loop_
_entity_poly.entity_id
_entity_poly.type
_entity_poly.pdbx_seq_one_letter_code
_entity_poly.pdbx_strand_id
1 'polypeptide(L)'
;EVEHALAHTRPVLLVADRKRLARLEGADPGMPVVVIEDDFVALQEFAPDAALPNVAIDEDQPALLQFTSGTTGQPKAAILSHRSIVAFVQVVTFLGAAQAASVGTSTSGMTRPRLAVFPMFHISGLQSSSVTPMATGAGNVWPMGKFDPATVIRLTNEERIYAWNGTATHIFRLRDDPTIEDL
;
A
#
# COMPACT_ATOMS: atom_id res chain seq x y z
N GLU A 1 8.83 19.31 3.92
CA GLU A 1 8.05 18.18 4.48
C GLU A 1 8.93 16.93 4.66
N VAL A 2 9.72 16.53 3.64
CA VAL A 2 10.59 15.33 3.73
C VAL A 2 11.62 15.51 4.86
N GLU A 3 12.33 16.63 4.91
CA GLU A 3 13.30 16.95 5.96
C GLU A 3 12.68 16.88 7.36
N HIS A 4 11.47 17.43 7.53
CA HIS A 4 10.74 17.34 8.79
C HIS A 4 10.46 15.88 9.18
N ALA A 5 10.03 15.06 8.24
CA ALA A 5 9.77 13.65 8.48
C ALA A 5 11.05 12.90 8.89
N LEU A 6 12.17 13.12 8.18
CA LEU A 6 13.46 12.53 8.49
C LEU A 6 13.99 12.95 9.88
N ALA A 7 13.93 14.25 10.17
CA ALA A 7 14.36 14.77 11.47
C ALA A 7 13.51 14.23 12.63
N HIS A 8 12.21 14.05 12.40
CA HIS A 8 11.27 13.59 13.44
C HIS A 8 11.38 12.09 13.71
N THR A 9 11.56 11.28 12.67
CA THR A 9 11.60 9.81 12.79
C THR A 9 13.01 9.24 12.92
N ARG A 10 14.03 9.99 12.51
CA ARG A 10 15.45 9.56 12.55
C ARG A 10 15.64 8.14 11.98
N PRO A 11 15.26 7.89 10.72
CA PRO A 11 15.37 6.56 10.14
C PRO A 11 16.84 6.16 9.99
N VAL A 12 17.11 4.87 9.96
CA VAL A 12 18.44 4.31 9.75
C VAL A 12 18.75 4.06 8.27
N LEU A 13 17.72 4.10 7.42
CA LEU A 13 17.81 3.88 5.98
C LEU A 13 16.70 4.68 5.29
N LEU A 14 17.02 5.33 4.18
CA LEU A 14 16.05 5.96 3.28
C LEU A 14 15.94 5.13 2.00
N VAL A 15 14.73 4.68 1.68
CA VAL A 15 14.42 4.07 0.39
C VAL A 15 13.56 5.04 -0.40
N ALA A 16 14.02 5.46 -1.57
CA ALA A 16 13.31 6.45 -2.38
C ALA A 16 13.56 6.22 -3.87
N ASP A 17 12.62 6.66 -4.72
CA ASP A 17 12.90 6.84 -6.13
C ASP A 17 13.66 8.16 -6.38
N ARG A 18 14.29 8.27 -7.56
CA ARG A 18 15.06 9.48 -7.94
C ARG A 18 14.22 10.76 -7.85
N LYS A 19 12.93 10.69 -8.24
CA LYS A 19 12.04 11.84 -8.23
C LYS A 19 11.74 12.34 -6.82
N ARG A 20 11.62 11.45 -5.83
CA ARG A 20 11.38 11.81 -4.43
C ARG A 20 12.67 12.24 -3.76
N LEU A 21 13.78 11.57 -4.08
CA LEU A 21 15.10 11.96 -3.58
C LEU A 21 15.50 13.37 -4.02
N ALA A 22 15.17 13.76 -5.26
CA ALA A 22 15.43 15.11 -5.76
C ALA A 22 14.74 16.22 -4.93
N ARG A 23 13.72 15.90 -4.14
CA ARG A 23 13.05 16.88 -3.25
C ARG A 23 13.89 17.28 -2.03
N LEU A 24 14.99 16.59 -1.77
CA LEU A 24 15.97 17.00 -0.77
C LEU A 24 16.89 18.12 -1.28
N GLU A 25 16.74 18.52 -2.58
CA GLU A 25 17.48 19.65 -3.19
C GLU A 25 19.01 19.58 -2.95
N GLY A 26 19.55 18.35 -2.88
CA GLY A 26 20.96 18.08 -2.63
C GLY A 26 21.36 18.08 -1.15
N ALA A 27 20.42 18.26 -0.22
CA ALA A 27 20.73 18.09 1.20
C ALA A 27 21.10 16.63 1.53
N ASP A 28 22.13 16.45 2.34
CA ASP A 28 22.50 15.13 2.85
C ASP A 28 21.43 14.63 3.82
N PRO A 29 20.80 13.48 3.55
CA PRO A 29 19.80 12.90 4.47
C PRO A 29 20.41 12.39 5.78
N GLY A 30 21.76 12.31 5.89
CA GLY A 30 22.46 11.86 7.09
C GLY A 30 22.38 10.36 7.38
N MET A 31 21.97 9.56 6.38
CA MET A 31 21.83 8.10 6.47
C MET A 31 22.04 7.44 5.11
N PRO A 32 22.28 6.12 5.03
CA PRO A 32 22.31 5.39 3.78
C PRO A 32 21.03 5.56 2.99
N VAL A 33 21.16 5.68 1.66
CA VAL A 33 20.03 5.81 0.73
C VAL A 33 20.05 4.65 -0.24
N VAL A 34 18.90 4.02 -0.44
CA VAL A 34 18.63 3.07 -1.51
C VAL A 34 17.77 3.75 -2.55
N VAL A 35 18.29 3.90 -3.77
CA VAL A 35 17.56 4.46 -4.90
C VAL A 35 16.92 3.32 -5.68
N ILE A 36 15.58 3.30 -5.74
CA ILE A 36 14.82 2.17 -6.30
C ILE A 36 15.26 1.82 -7.71
N GLU A 37 15.47 2.82 -8.57
CA GLU A 37 15.84 2.60 -9.97
C GLU A 37 17.30 2.11 -10.16
N ASP A 38 18.15 2.31 -9.16
CA ASP A 38 19.58 1.99 -9.26
C ASP A 38 19.95 0.74 -8.48
N ASP A 39 19.42 0.60 -7.28
CA ASP A 39 19.92 -0.36 -6.29
C ASP A 39 19.00 -1.58 -6.13
N PHE A 40 17.71 -1.49 -6.54
CA PHE A 40 16.72 -2.50 -6.19
C PHE A 40 17.00 -3.86 -6.79
N VAL A 41 17.52 -3.91 -8.03
CA VAL A 41 17.89 -5.19 -8.70
C VAL A 41 19.03 -5.86 -7.94
N ALA A 42 20.07 -5.09 -7.57
CA ALA A 42 21.19 -5.63 -6.81
C ALA A 42 20.78 -6.13 -5.42
N LEU A 43 19.80 -5.45 -4.78
CA LEU A 43 19.24 -5.91 -3.51
C LEU A 43 18.45 -7.21 -3.64
N GLN A 44 17.69 -7.40 -4.72
CA GLN A 44 16.97 -8.65 -4.98
C GLN A 44 17.91 -9.85 -5.23
N GLU A 45 19.07 -9.59 -5.84
CA GLU A 45 20.08 -10.60 -6.11
C GLU A 45 21.05 -10.81 -4.93
N PHE A 46 20.99 -9.94 -3.93
CA PHE A 46 21.85 -10.05 -2.74
C PHE A 46 21.38 -11.19 -1.85
N ALA A 47 22.21 -12.23 -1.76
CA ALA A 47 21.97 -13.39 -0.90
C ALA A 47 20.55 -14.01 -1.04
N PRO A 48 20.14 -14.44 -2.26
CA PRO A 48 18.78 -14.93 -2.52
C PRO A 48 18.40 -16.16 -1.68
N ASP A 49 19.39 -16.92 -1.23
CA ASP A 49 19.18 -18.13 -0.40
C ASP A 49 19.31 -17.84 1.11
N ALA A 50 19.49 -16.59 1.50
CA ALA A 50 19.62 -16.24 2.92
C ALA A 50 18.30 -16.44 3.66
N ALA A 51 18.35 -17.15 4.78
CA ALA A 51 17.20 -17.25 5.66
C ALA A 51 16.86 -15.85 6.25
N LEU A 52 15.57 -15.58 6.40
CA LEU A 52 15.14 -14.39 7.11
C LEU A 52 15.67 -14.40 8.55
N PRO A 53 16.12 -13.25 9.08
CA PRO A 53 16.61 -13.18 10.44
C PRO A 53 15.50 -13.56 11.43
N ASN A 54 15.84 -14.41 12.39
CA ASN A 54 14.92 -14.76 13.49
C ASN A 54 14.96 -13.66 14.54
N VAL A 55 14.07 -12.68 14.43
CA VAL A 55 13.95 -11.56 15.35
C VAL A 55 12.67 -11.73 16.17
N ALA A 56 12.79 -11.69 17.49
CA ALA A 56 11.62 -11.63 18.37
C ALA A 56 10.93 -10.27 18.21
N ILE A 57 9.70 -10.28 17.74
CA ILE A 57 8.89 -9.08 17.57
C ILE A 57 7.83 -9.07 18.67
N ASP A 58 7.84 -8.02 19.50
CA ASP A 58 6.77 -7.75 20.43
C ASP A 58 5.60 -7.11 19.67
N GLU A 59 4.41 -7.64 19.84
CA GLU A 59 3.21 -7.16 19.16
C GLU A 59 2.89 -5.69 19.45
N ASP A 60 3.29 -5.17 20.59
CA ASP A 60 3.04 -3.79 21.00
C ASP A 60 4.14 -2.81 20.50
N GLN A 61 5.21 -3.31 19.91
CA GLN A 61 6.20 -2.46 19.27
C GLN A 61 5.63 -1.70 18.07
N PRO A 62 6.15 -0.48 17.80
CA PRO A 62 5.83 0.26 16.59
C PRO A 62 6.20 -0.54 15.33
N ALA A 63 5.25 -0.70 14.42
CA ALA A 63 5.46 -1.32 13.12
C ALA A 63 5.43 -0.31 11.98
N LEU A 64 4.70 0.80 12.17
CA LEU A 64 4.50 1.81 11.14
C LEU A 64 4.35 3.19 11.76
N LEU A 65 5.01 4.17 11.16
CA LEU A 65 4.81 5.59 11.41
C LEU A 65 4.11 6.21 10.19
N GLN A 66 2.81 6.51 10.34
CA GLN A 66 2.01 7.05 9.26
C GLN A 66 1.84 8.56 9.44
N PHE A 67 2.44 9.35 8.53
CA PHE A 67 2.26 10.80 8.56
C PHE A 67 0.87 11.23 8.13
N THR A 68 0.33 12.21 8.85
CA THR A 68 -0.93 12.89 8.54
C THR A 68 -0.68 14.39 8.45
N SER A 69 -1.54 15.11 7.72
CA SER A 69 -1.39 16.56 7.49
C SER A 69 -1.43 17.41 8.76
N GLY A 70 -1.90 16.85 9.88
CA GLY A 70 -2.01 17.58 11.15
C GLY A 70 -2.91 18.82 11.08
N THR A 71 -3.69 19.06 12.12
CA THR A 71 -4.55 20.24 12.22
C THR A 71 -3.77 21.55 12.52
N THR A 72 -2.50 21.42 12.91
CA THR A 72 -1.63 22.54 13.33
C THR A 72 -0.64 22.98 12.24
N GLY A 73 -0.81 22.50 11.00
CA GLY A 73 0.04 22.87 9.86
C GLY A 73 1.35 22.07 9.73
N GLN A 74 1.79 21.37 10.79
CA GLN A 74 2.95 20.47 10.72
C GLN A 74 2.49 19.01 10.66
N PRO A 75 3.04 18.19 9.75
CA PRO A 75 2.73 16.77 9.68
C PRO A 75 3.06 16.06 11.00
N LYS A 76 2.16 15.18 11.44
CA LYS A 76 2.33 14.35 12.63
C LYS A 76 2.34 12.88 12.23
N ALA A 77 3.16 12.08 12.89
CA ALA A 77 3.20 10.64 12.67
C ALA A 77 2.29 9.92 13.67
N ALA A 78 1.32 9.19 13.16
CA ALA A 78 0.57 8.22 13.94
C ALA A 78 1.37 6.93 14.05
N ILE A 79 1.51 6.39 15.25
CA ILE A 79 2.22 5.14 15.52
C ILE A 79 1.20 4.00 15.48
N LEU A 80 1.44 3.00 14.63
CA LEU A 80 0.68 1.76 14.61
C LEU A 80 1.58 0.62 15.07
N SER A 81 1.11 -0.17 16.03
CA SER A 81 1.80 -1.37 16.49
C SER A 81 1.57 -2.56 15.56
N HIS A 82 2.41 -3.59 15.66
CA HIS A 82 2.18 -4.87 14.98
C HIS A 82 0.80 -5.44 15.32
N ARG A 83 0.39 -5.39 16.60
CA ARG A 83 -0.94 -5.83 17.06
C ARG A 83 -2.06 -5.12 16.31
N SER A 84 -2.00 -3.80 16.13
CA SER A 84 -3.05 -3.04 15.45
C SER A 84 -3.15 -3.39 13.96
N ILE A 85 -2.02 -3.67 13.31
CA ILE A 85 -1.98 -4.09 11.90
C ILE A 85 -2.58 -5.48 11.76
N VAL A 86 -2.18 -6.43 12.60
CA VAL A 86 -2.72 -7.80 12.60
C VAL A 86 -4.21 -7.81 12.91
N ALA A 87 -4.66 -7.05 13.91
CA ALA A 87 -6.09 -6.92 14.25
C ALA A 87 -6.92 -6.41 13.07
N PHE A 88 -6.41 -5.43 12.32
CA PHE A 88 -7.10 -4.96 11.11
C PHE A 88 -7.24 -6.09 10.07
N VAL A 89 -6.18 -6.84 9.79
CA VAL A 89 -6.23 -7.98 8.85
C VAL A 89 -7.27 -9.00 9.30
N GLN A 90 -7.29 -9.35 10.58
CA GLN A 90 -8.27 -10.28 11.15
C GLN A 90 -9.71 -9.78 10.98
N VAL A 91 -9.97 -8.51 11.31
CA VAL A 91 -11.30 -7.90 11.18
C VAL A 91 -11.79 -7.90 9.73
N VAL A 92 -10.97 -7.44 8.78
CA VAL A 92 -11.41 -7.39 7.38
C VAL A 92 -11.59 -8.77 6.77
N THR A 93 -10.78 -9.73 7.18
CA THR A 93 -10.92 -11.14 6.75
C THR A 93 -12.20 -11.74 7.30
N PHE A 94 -12.48 -11.53 8.59
CA PHE A 94 -13.72 -11.98 9.24
C PHE A 94 -14.96 -11.37 8.57
N LEU A 95 -14.96 -10.05 8.36
CA LEU A 95 -16.09 -9.37 7.72
C LEU A 95 -16.31 -9.86 6.29
N GLY A 96 -15.23 -10.08 5.51
CA GLY A 96 -15.32 -10.66 4.19
C GLY A 96 -15.92 -12.06 4.18
N ALA A 97 -15.51 -12.92 5.11
CA ALA A 97 -16.05 -14.27 5.26
C ALA A 97 -17.51 -14.26 5.71
N ALA A 98 -17.87 -13.39 6.67
CA ALA A 98 -19.25 -13.24 7.15
C ALA A 98 -20.19 -12.75 6.03
N GLN A 99 -19.73 -11.78 5.22
CA GLN A 99 -20.51 -11.31 4.09
C GLN A 99 -20.69 -12.39 3.02
N ALA A 100 -19.64 -13.13 2.67
CA ALA A 100 -19.74 -14.23 1.72
C ALA A 100 -20.75 -15.31 2.20
N ALA A 101 -20.71 -15.67 3.48
CA ALA A 101 -21.64 -16.61 4.07
C ALA A 101 -23.09 -16.09 4.02
N SER A 102 -23.31 -14.79 4.26
CA SER A 102 -24.66 -14.20 4.25
C SER A 102 -25.32 -14.22 2.86
N VAL A 103 -24.53 -14.20 1.79
CA VAL A 103 -25.03 -14.27 0.40
C VAL A 103 -24.88 -15.67 -0.22
N GLY A 104 -24.52 -16.66 0.58
CA GLY A 104 -24.38 -18.06 0.14
C GLY A 104 -23.19 -18.32 -0.78
N THR A 105 -22.16 -17.45 -0.76
CA THR A 105 -20.95 -17.62 -1.53
C THR A 105 -19.79 -18.04 -0.62
N SER A 106 -18.75 -18.65 -1.20
CA SER A 106 -17.53 -19.01 -0.48
C SER A 106 -16.41 -18.06 -0.87
N THR A 107 -15.61 -17.63 0.09
CA THR A 107 -14.35 -16.92 -0.16
C THR A 107 -13.21 -17.90 -0.47
N SER A 108 -13.41 -19.19 -0.26
CA SER A 108 -12.42 -20.22 -0.54
C SER A 108 -12.19 -20.34 -2.05
N GLY A 109 -10.96 -20.16 -2.47
CA GLY A 109 -10.59 -20.23 -3.89
C GLY A 109 -10.82 -18.97 -4.71
N MET A 110 -11.15 -17.83 -4.10
CA MET A 110 -11.17 -16.54 -4.81
C MET A 110 -9.75 -16.09 -5.13
N THR A 111 -9.24 -16.57 -6.26
CA THR A 111 -7.92 -16.20 -6.79
C THR A 111 -7.95 -14.93 -7.65
N ARG A 112 -9.16 -14.36 -7.88
CA ARG A 112 -9.32 -13.19 -8.74
C ARG A 112 -8.74 -11.95 -8.06
N PRO A 113 -7.93 -11.17 -8.78
CA PRO A 113 -7.26 -10.02 -8.19
C PRO A 113 -8.24 -8.88 -7.88
N ARG A 114 -7.80 -8.00 -6.99
CA ARG A 114 -8.47 -6.73 -6.67
C ARG A 114 -7.68 -5.57 -7.29
N LEU A 115 -8.34 -4.49 -7.63
CA LEU A 115 -7.66 -3.28 -8.08
C LEU A 115 -7.27 -2.40 -6.88
N ALA A 116 -6.01 -2.02 -6.82
CA ALA A 116 -5.45 -1.17 -5.78
C ALA A 116 -5.32 0.28 -6.28
N VAL A 117 -6.34 1.11 -6.04
CA VAL A 117 -6.35 2.51 -6.49
C VAL A 117 -5.90 3.52 -5.44
N PHE A 118 -5.76 3.09 -4.18
CA PHE A 118 -5.32 3.97 -3.12
C PHE A 118 -3.81 4.10 -3.07
N PRO A 119 -3.28 5.30 -2.78
CA PRO A 119 -1.85 5.51 -2.70
C PRO A 119 -1.23 4.77 -1.50
N MET A 120 -0.04 4.17 -1.71
CA MET A 120 0.70 3.41 -0.70
C MET A 120 1.15 4.24 0.51
N PHE A 121 1.30 5.56 0.35
CA PHE A 121 1.63 6.45 1.47
C PHE A 121 0.45 6.72 2.40
N HIS A 122 -0.75 6.26 2.07
CA HIS A 122 -1.93 6.35 2.91
C HIS A 122 -2.28 4.98 3.48
N ILE A 123 -2.82 4.93 4.71
CA ILE A 123 -3.15 3.68 5.39
C ILE A 123 -4.08 2.77 4.57
N SER A 124 -5.03 3.34 3.84
CA SER A 124 -5.93 2.57 2.98
C SER A 124 -5.20 1.86 1.82
N GLY A 125 -4.19 2.48 1.23
CA GLY A 125 -3.35 1.82 0.22
C GLY A 125 -2.42 0.80 0.83
N LEU A 126 -1.67 1.18 1.85
CA LEU A 126 -0.71 0.30 2.49
C LEU A 126 -1.38 -0.92 3.12
N GLN A 127 -2.37 -0.72 3.97
CA GLN A 127 -2.94 -1.81 4.75
C GLN A 127 -3.94 -2.65 3.94
N SER A 128 -4.86 -2.03 3.21
CA SER A 128 -5.88 -2.75 2.45
C SER A 128 -5.38 -3.35 1.14
N SER A 129 -4.40 -2.69 0.50
CA SER A 129 -3.92 -3.11 -0.83
C SER A 129 -2.53 -3.75 -0.82
N SER A 130 -1.84 -3.83 0.33
CA SER A 130 -0.56 -4.53 0.44
C SER A 130 -0.57 -5.53 1.56
N VAL A 131 -0.66 -5.08 2.82
CA VAL A 131 -0.52 -5.96 4.00
C VAL A 131 -1.60 -7.03 4.01
N THR A 132 -2.87 -6.66 3.83
CA THR A 132 -3.98 -7.63 3.83
C THR A 132 -3.86 -8.67 2.72
N PRO A 133 -3.63 -8.31 1.45
CA PRO A 133 -3.43 -9.30 0.39
C PRO A 133 -2.23 -10.21 0.62
N MET A 134 -1.11 -9.69 1.08
CA MET A 134 0.07 -10.50 1.42
C MET A 134 -0.24 -11.52 2.52
N ALA A 135 -1.00 -11.12 3.54
CA ALA A 135 -1.38 -12.01 4.64
C ALA A 135 -2.44 -13.06 4.24
N THR A 136 -3.28 -12.78 3.23
CA THR A 136 -4.38 -13.65 2.80
C THR A 136 -4.10 -14.41 1.51
N GLY A 137 -2.98 -14.14 0.84
CA GLY A 137 -2.66 -14.72 -0.47
C GLY A 137 -3.50 -14.16 -1.63
N ALA A 138 -4.17 -13.03 -1.43
CA ALA A 138 -4.98 -12.40 -2.48
C ALA A 138 -4.09 -11.64 -3.48
N GLY A 139 -4.44 -11.70 -4.76
CA GLY A 139 -3.79 -10.91 -5.80
C GLY A 139 -4.25 -9.46 -5.83
N ASN A 140 -3.36 -8.56 -6.20
CA ASN A 140 -3.69 -7.17 -6.51
C ASN A 140 -3.11 -6.74 -7.84
N VAL A 141 -3.84 -5.90 -8.55
CA VAL A 141 -3.39 -5.17 -9.74
C VAL A 141 -3.20 -3.70 -9.37
N TRP A 142 -2.05 -3.15 -9.67
CA TRP A 142 -1.68 -1.77 -9.37
C TRP A 142 -1.64 -0.95 -10.66
N PRO A 143 -2.60 -0.04 -10.89
CA PRO A 143 -2.50 0.88 -12.00
C PRO A 143 -1.33 1.84 -11.76
N MET A 144 -0.51 2.03 -12.78
CA MET A 144 0.62 2.95 -12.70
C MET A 144 0.18 4.39 -12.94
N GLY A 145 0.76 5.31 -12.16
CA GLY A 145 0.52 6.74 -12.35
C GLY A 145 -0.69 7.29 -11.60
N LYS A 146 -1.35 8.28 -12.19
CA LYS A 146 -2.55 8.90 -11.61
C LYS A 146 -3.78 8.06 -11.95
N PHE A 147 -4.81 8.14 -11.10
CA PHE A 147 -6.10 7.51 -11.36
C PHE A 147 -6.67 7.98 -12.70
N ASP A 148 -6.89 7.04 -13.60
CA ASP A 148 -7.46 7.23 -14.92
C ASP A 148 -8.59 6.22 -15.15
N PRO A 149 -9.83 6.67 -15.38
CA PRO A 149 -10.99 5.78 -15.52
C PRO A 149 -10.83 4.74 -16.63
N ALA A 150 -10.38 5.15 -17.82
CA ALA A 150 -10.21 4.24 -18.94
C ALA A 150 -9.20 3.11 -18.62
N THR A 151 -8.09 3.46 -17.95
CA THR A 151 -7.12 2.48 -17.47
C THR A 151 -7.73 1.51 -16.45
N VAL A 152 -8.54 2.01 -15.52
CA VAL A 152 -9.22 1.18 -14.50
C VAL A 152 -10.19 0.19 -15.17
N ILE A 153 -10.98 0.65 -16.12
CA ILE A 153 -11.95 -0.17 -16.87
C ILE A 153 -11.21 -1.24 -17.67
N ARG A 154 -10.20 -0.85 -18.44
CA ARG A 154 -9.39 -1.78 -19.23
C ARG A 154 -8.77 -2.87 -18.34
N LEU A 155 -8.09 -2.48 -17.24
CA LEU A 155 -7.47 -3.44 -16.30
C LEU A 155 -8.53 -4.34 -15.65
N THR A 156 -9.72 -3.83 -15.36
CA THR A 156 -10.81 -4.62 -14.78
C THR A 156 -11.19 -5.78 -15.70
N ASN A 157 -11.27 -5.53 -16.99
CA ASN A 157 -11.60 -6.56 -17.98
C ASN A 157 -10.42 -7.51 -18.25
N GLU A 158 -9.23 -6.98 -18.52
CA GLU A 158 -8.04 -7.76 -18.88
C GLU A 158 -7.64 -8.71 -17.75
N GLU A 159 -7.60 -8.21 -16.50
CA GLU A 159 -7.16 -8.96 -15.32
C GLU A 159 -8.32 -9.66 -14.59
N ARG A 160 -9.55 -9.56 -15.11
CA ARG A 160 -10.76 -10.12 -14.51
C ARG A 160 -10.93 -9.73 -13.05
N ILE A 161 -10.72 -8.45 -12.76
CA ILE A 161 -10.82 -7.91 -11.40
C ILE A 161 -12.26 -8.05 -10.90
N TYR A 162 -12.43 -8.62 -9.71
CA TYR A 162 -13.77 -8.83 -9.17
C TYR A 162 -14.22 -7.71 -8.23
N ALA A 163 -13.29 -6.93 -7.70
CA ALA A 163 -13.59 -5.87 -6.75
C ALA A 163 -12.50 -4.79 -6.75
N TRP A 164 -12.92 -3.58 -6.57
CA TRP A 164 -12.04 -2.45 -6.31
C TRP A 164 -12.71 -1.47 -5.36
N ASN A 165 -11.89 -0.76 -4.60
CA ASN A 165 -12.32 0.27 -3.68
C ASN A 165 -11.93 1.63 -4.23
N GLY A 166 -12.73 2.65 -3.95
CA GLY A 166 -12.44 4.01 -4.38
C GLY A 166 -13.08 5.03 -3.44
N THR A 167 -12.60 6.26 -3.52
CA THR A 167 -13.31 7.40 -2.94
C THR A 167 -14.53 7.74 -3.81
N ALA A 168 -15.47 8.51 -3.27
CA ALA A 168 -16.61 9.03 -4.04
C ALA A 168 -16.15 9.71 -5.35
N THR A 169 -15.03 10.43 -5.30
CA THR A 169 -14.43 11.07 -6.49
C THR A 169 -14.04 10.05 -7.56
N HIS A 170 -13.46 8.91 -7.17
CA HIS A 170 -13.12 7.84 -8.13
C HIS A 170 -14.38 7.27 -8.77
N ILE A 171 -15.42 7.01 -7.97
CA ILE A 171 -16.71 6.48 -8.46
C ILE A 171 -17.37 7.45 -9.45
N PHE A 172 -17.45 8.74 -9.12
CA PHE A 172 -18.03 9.73 -10.03
C PHE A 172 -17.23 9.85 -11.33
N ARG A 173 -15.90 9.85 -11.27
CA ARG A 173 -15.07 9.89 -12.48
C ARG A 173 -15.26 8.67 -13.38
N LEU A 174 -15.45 7.47 -12.79
CA LEU A 174 -15.76 6.26 -13.56
C LEU A 174 -17.15 6.35 -14.19
N ARG A 175 -18.18 6.75 -13.42
CA ARG A 175 -19.54 6.88 -13.91
C ARG A 175 -19.63 7.85 -15.10
N ASP A 176 -18.89 8.95 -15.04
CA ASP A 176 -18.94 10.02 -16.03
C ASP A 176 -17.98 9.78 -17.22
N ASP A 177 -17.24 8.68 -17.23
CA ASP A 177 -16.33 8.32 -18.31
C ASP A 177 -17.07 7.49 -19.37
N PRO A 178 -16.94 7.84 -20.66
CA PRO A 178 -17.64 7.14 -21.73
C PRO A 178 -17.26 5.64 -21.85
N THR A 179 -16.08 5.24 -21.39
CA THR A 179 -15.62 3.85 -21.42
C THR A 179 -16.28 2.98 -20.33
N ILE A 180 -17.15 3.54 -19.47
CA ILE A 180 -17.86 2.77 -18.44
C ILE A 180 -18.76 1.68 -19.06
N GLU A 181 -19.23 1.90 -20.29
CA GLU A 181 -20.05 0.94 -21.02
C GLU A 181 -19.27 -0.32 -21.44
N ASP A 182 -17.95 -0.29 -21.37
CA ASP A 182 -17.08 -1.42 -21.70
C ASP A 182 -16.91 -2.41 -20.51
N LEU A 183 -17.46 -2.11 -19.33
CA LEU A 183 -17.39 -2.98 -18.14
C LEU A 183 -18.39 -4.20 -18.29
#